data_ff7de832005e0dfddc08f49ec466d3da
#
_entry.id   ff7de832005e0dfddc08f49ec466d3da
#
_cell.length_a   1.000
_cell.length_b   1.000
_cell.length_c   1.000
_cell.angle_alpha   90.00
_cell.angle_beta   90.00
_cell.angle_gamma   90.00
#
_symmetry.space_group_name_H-M   'P 1'
#
loop_
_entity.id
_entity.type
_entity.pdbx_description
1 polymer ?
#
loop_
_entity_poly.entity_id
_entity_poly.type
_entity_poly.pdbx_seq_one_letter_code
_entity_poly.pdbx_strand_id
1 'polypeptide(L)'
;MIVAHGGLAKEYLAAIEHVVGSQNGVRAIAIYADHDRTEKQQEICQAADAVDTGNGVVVVTDLFGGSPSNLSLLACRPENRRILYGANLPRLIKLAKSRDLEVPEAVRAALAAGRKYIDSQNVSAE
;
A
#
# COMPACT_ATOMS: atom_id res chain seq x y z
N MET A 1 3.51 3.58 0.31
CA MET A 1 3.08 3.70 1.70
C MET A 1 1.97 2.69 1.96
N ILE A 2 1.97 2.03 3.11
CA ILE A 2 0.97 1.00 3.43
C ILE A 2 0.21 1.46 4.66
N VAL A 3 -1.12 1.56 4.56
CA VAL A 3 -2.00 1.97 5.66
C VAL A 3 -3.05 0.87 5.83
N ALA A 4 -3.06 0.20 6.96
CA ALA A 4 -3.90 -0.99 7.14
C ALA A 4 -4.34 -1.17 8.59
N HIS A 5 -5.33 -2.00 8.79
CA HIS A 5 -5.85 -2.33 10.12
C HIS A 5 -4.81 -3.08 10.96
N GLY A 6 -4.71 -2.72 12.23
CA GLY A 6 -3.86 -3.42 13.19
C GLY A 6 -2.41 -3.46 12.75
N GLY A 7 -1.76 -4.60 12.87
CA GLY A 7 -0.37 -4.80 12.52
C GLY A 7 -0.10 -5.16 11.06
N LEU A 8 -1.11 -5.19 10.20
CA LEU A 8 -0.96 -5.67 8.81
C LEU A 8 0.07 -4.89 8.01
N ALA A 9 0.06 -3.55 8.10
CA ALA A 9 0.98 -2.72 7.31
C ALA A 9 2.43 -3.04 7.63
N LYS A 10 2.76 -3.16 8.90
CA LYS A 10 4.12 -3.50 9.38
C LYS A 10 4.53 -4.89 8.89
N GLU A 11 3.63 -5.85 8.99
CA GLU A 11 3.93 -7.22 8.57
C GLU A 11 4.03 -7.36 7.05
N TYR A 12 3.23 -6.61 6.28
CA TYR A 12 3.39 -6.53 4.84
C TYR A 12 4.77 -5.97 4.47
N LEU A 13 5.19 -4.90 5.13
CA LEU A 13 6.52 -4.33 4.86
C LEU A 13 7.63 -5.34 5.17
N ALA A 14 7.54 -6.04 6.30
CA ALA A 14 8.49 -7.08 6.65
C ALA A 14 8.53 -8.20 5.60
N ALA A 15 7.38 -8.61 5.09
CA ALA A 15 7.28 -9.63 4.06
C ALA A 15 7.88 -9.16 2.72
N ILE A 16 7.62 -7.91 2.33
CA ILE A 16 8.21 -7.33 1.12
C ILE A 16 9.74 -7.34 1.25
N GLU A 17 10.27 -6.88 2.38
CA GLU A 17 11.71 -6.80 2.59
C GLU A 17 12.36 -8.17 2.66
N HIS A 18 11.63 -9.16 3.13
CA HIS A 18 12.09 -10.56 3.11
C HIS A 18 12.28 -11.05 1.67
N VAL A 19 11.38 -10.68 0.76
CA VAL A 19 11.40 -11.16 -0.64
C VAL A 19 12.34 -10.34 -1.52
N VAL A 20 12.30 -9.01 -1.41
CA VAL A 20 13.00 -8.13 -2.36
C VAL A 20 14.08 -7.25 -1.71
N GLY A 21 14.32 -7.42 -0.42
CA GLY A 21 15.33 -6.66 0.30
C GLY A 21 14.80 -5.36 0.89
N SER A 22 15.68 -4.66 1.59
CA SER A 22 15.36 -3.41 2.28
C SER A 22 14.77 -2.36 1.36
N GLN A 23 13.72 -1.68 1.83
CA GLN A 23 12.97 -0.70 1.06
C GLN A 23 13.07 0.69 1.68
N ASN A 24 13.75 1.59 0.98
CA ASN A 24 13.74 3.02 1.32
C ASN A 24 12.47 3.67 0.79
N GLY A 25 11.97 4.69 1.50
CA GLY A 25 10.78 5.43 1.06
C GLY A 25 9.49 4.65 1.18
N VAL A 26 9.44 3.60 1.99
CA VAL A 26 8.21 2.88 2.32
C VAL A 26 7.90 3.08 3.80
N ARG A 27 6.68 3.53 4.08
CA ARG A 27 6.17 3.73 5.45
C ARG A 27 4.99 2.81 5.67
N ALA A 28 4.93 2.22 6.85
CA ALA A 28 3.82 1.37 7.30
C ALA A 28 3.10 2.07 8.44
N ILE A 29 1.80 2.26 8.31
CA ILE A 29 0.96 2.94 9.30
C ILE A 29 -0.15 2.02 9.75
N ALA A 30 -0.23 1.78 11.06
CA ALA A 30 -1.27 0.97 11.67
C ALA A 30 -2.49 1.83 12.02
N ILE A 31 -3.67 1.29 11.77
CA ILE A 31 -4.94 1.91 12.14
C ILE A 31 -5.62 1.02 13.17
N TYR A 32 -5.87 1.57 14.36
CA TYR A 32 -6.60 0.91 15.43
C TYR A 32 -7.88 1.68 15.75
N ALA A 33 -8.85 1.01 16.34
CA ALA A 33 -10.17 1.57 16.61
C ALA A 33 -10.14 2.75 17.59
N ASP A 34 -9.15 2.79 18.49
CA ASP A 34 -9.02 3.82 19.54
C ASP A 34 -8.20 5.04 19.10
N HIS A 35 -7.74 5.09 17.86
CA HIS A 35 -6.99 6.23 17.36
C HIS A 35 -7.89 7.44 17.13
N ASP A 36 -7.38 8.65 17.44
CA ASP A 36 -8.00 9.89 17.04
C ASP A 36 -7.93 10.03 15.51
N ARG A 37 -9.09 10.21 14.88
CA ARG A 37 -9.18 10.23 13.41
C ARG A 37 -8.43 11.40 12.80
N THR A 38 -8.54 12.58 13.39
CA THR A 38 -7.88 13.79 12.87
C THR A 38 -6.37 13.67 12.98
N GLU A 39 -5.87 13.24 14.13
CA GLU A 39 -4.44 13.02 14.33
C GLU A 39 -3.88 11.98 13.36
N LYS A 40 -4.60 10.87 13.18
CA LYS A 40 -4.18 9.79 12.28
C LYS A 40 -4.18 10.25 10.83
N GLN A 41 -5.18 11.02 10.41
CA GLN A 41 -5.23 11.60 9.07
C GLN A 41 -4.02 12.52 8.81
N GLN A 42 -3.67 13.35 9.79
CA GLN A 42 -2.49 14.21 9.69
C GLN A 42 -1.20 13.41 9.62
N GLU A 43 -1.09 12.35 10.40
CA GLU A 43 0.06 11.45 10.37
C GLU A 43 0.24 10.83 8.98
N ILE A 44 -0.85 10.39 8.36
CA ILE A 44 -0.81 9.81 7.02
C ILE A 44 -0.37 10.84 5.99
N CYS A 45 -0.91 12.05 6.05
CA CYS A 45 -0.53 13.14 5.15
C CYS A 45 0.94 13.50 5.30
N GLN A 46 1.43 13.64 6.52
CA GLN A 46 2.83 13.96 6.80
C GLN A 46 3.76 12.85 6.33
N ALA A 47 3.37 11.59 6.53
CA ALA A 47 4.16 10.45 6.08
C ALA A 47 4.23 10.40 4.54
N ALA A 48 3.13 10.68 3.86
CA ALA A 48 3.10 10.74 2.40
C ALA A 48 4.01 11.85 1.87
N ASP A 49 3.95 13.03 2.49
CA ASP A 49 4.82 14.15 2.12
C ASP A 49 6.29 13.79 2.34
N ALA A 50 6.60 13.10 3.44
CA ALA A 50 7.97 12.74 3.78
C ALA A 50 8.60 11.73 2.82
N VAL A 51 7.80 10.82 2.24
CA VAL A 51 8.30 9.82 1.29
C VAL A 51 8.23 10.28 -0.17
N ASP A 52 7.56 11.39 -0.43
CA ASP A 52 7.44 11.95 -1.79
C ASP A 52 8.71 12.71 -2.15
N THR A 53 9.46 12.19 -3.10
CA THR A 53 10.68 12.82 -3.62
C THR A 53 10.42 13.66 -4.88
N GLY A 54 9.15 13.87 -5.21
CA GLY A 54 8.71 14.53 -6.45
C GLY A 54 8.19 13.56 -7.50
N ASN A 55 8.41 12.26 -7.30
CA ASN A 55 7.97 11.21 -8.23
C ASN A 55 6.60 10.63 -7.87
N GLY A 56 6.00 11.13 -6.81
CA GLY A 56 4.68 10.72 -6.38
C GLY A 56 4.69 9.67 -5.26
N VAL A 57 3.50 9.30 -4.84
CA VAL A 57 3.28 8.32 -3.77
C VAL A 57 2.11 7.42 -4.14
N VAL A 58 2.26 6.13 -3.89
CA VAL A 58 1.14 5.20 -3.90
C VAL A 58 0.84 4.82 -2.46
N VAL A 59 -0.39 5.05 -2.03
CA VAL A 59 -0.89 4.63 -0.72
C VAL A 59 -1.71 3.35 -0.92
N VAL A 60 -1.27 2.27 -0.30
CA VAL A 60 -1.93 0.97 -0.40
C VAL A 60 -2.67 0.70 0.90
N THR A 61 -3.96 0.38 0.81
CA THR A 61 -4.76 0.00 1.96
C THR A 61 -5.25 -1.44 1.84
N ASP A 62 -5.60 -2.04 2.96
CA ASP A 62 -6.03 -3.44 2.99
C ASP A 62 -7.42 -3.66 2.42
N LEU A 63 -8.34 -2.73 2.68
CA LEU A 63 -9.74 -2.81 2.22
C LEU A 63 -10.16 -1.55 1.49
N PHE A 64 -11.12 -1.68 0.61
CA PHE A 64 -11.90 -0.55 0.12
C PHE A 64 -12.96 -0.17 1.15
N GLY A 65 -13.04 1.12 1.50
CA GLY A 65 -14.13 1.65 2.32
C GLY A 65 -13.94 1.58 3.84
N GLY A 66 -12.86 0.99 4.33
CA GLY A 66 -12.55 0.99 5.76
C GLY A 66 -11.83 2.25 6.22
N SER A 67 -11.58 2.39 7.53
CA SER A 67 -10.86 3.54 8.09
C SER A 67 -9.50 3.79 7.43
N PRO A 68 -8.66 2.77 7.16
CA PRO A 68 -7.39 3.04 6.46
C PRO A 68 -7.58 3.75 5.13
N SER A 69 -8.54 3.34 4.31
CA SER A 69 -8.78 3.99 3.02
C SER A 69 -9.38 5.38 3.20
N ASN A 70 -10.37 5.54 4.08
CA ASN A 70 -11.03 6.82 4.30
C ASN A 70 -10.07 7.88 4.86
N LEU A 71 -9.22 7.50 5.81
CA LEU A 71 -8.23 8.41 6.39
C LEU A 71 -7.08 8.73 5.43
N SER A 72 -6.90 7.96 4.38
CA SER A 72 -5.83 8.16 3.39
C SER A 72 -6.25 9.05 2.22
N LEU A 73 -7.54 9.35 2.06
CA LEU A 73 -8.03 10.12 0.91
C LEU A 73 -7.38 11.51 0.80
N LEU A 74 -7.26 12.21 1.93
CA LEU A 74 -6.66 13.54 1.93
C LEU A 74 -5.19 13.52 1.49
N ALA A 75 -4.45 12.50 1.89
CA ALA A 75 -3.05 12.34 1.52
C ALA A 75 -2.87 12.10 0.01
N CYS A 76 -3.91 11.63 -0.66
CA CYS A 76 -3.87 11.31 -2.09
C CYS A 76 -4.50 12.38 -2.98
N ARG A 77 -4.80 13.58 -2.46
CA ARG A 77 -5.31 14.71 -3.25
C ARG A 77 -4.31 15.24 -4.28
N PRO A 78 -2.99 15.34 -3.98
CA PRO A 78 -2.04 15.76 -5.01
C PRO A 78 -2.11 14.85 -6.24
N GLU A 79 -1.98 15.45 -7.44
CA GLU A 79 -2.14 14.73 -8.71
C GLU A 79 -1.14 13.58 -8.90
N ASN A 80 0.03 13.70 -8.31
CA ASN A 80 1.07 12.67 -8.42
C ASN A 80 0.91 11.53 -7.41
N ARG A 81 -0.28 11.39 -6.83
CA ARG A 81 -0.54 10.33 -5.85
C ARG A 81 -1.76 9.51 -6.23
N ARG A 82 -1.75 8.26 -5.81
CA ARG A 82 -2.87 7.33 -6.03
C ARG A 82 -3.09 6.52 -4.76
N ILE A 83 -4.35 6.16 -4.53
CA ILE A 83 -4.71 5.18 -3.52
C ILE A 83 -5.01 3.85 -4.21
N LEU A 84 -4.54 2.75 -3.62
CA LEU A 84 -4.69 1.40 -4.14
C LEU A 84 -5.29 0.53 -3.04
N TYR A 85 -6.48 -0.01 -3.30
CA TYR A 85 -7.22 -0.81 -2.33
C TYR A 85 -6.91 -2.29 -2.46
N GLY A 86 -7.14 -3.06 -1.40
CA GLY A 86 -7.01 -4.51 -1.43
C GLY A 86 -5.57 -4.98 -1.48
N ALA A 87 -4.78 -4.61 -0.48
CA ALA A 87 -3.38 -5.03 -0.41
C ALA A 87 -3.26 -6.55 -0.41
N ASN A 88 -2.32 -7.05 -1.20
CA ASN A 88 -1.83 -8.42 -1.10
C ASN A 88 -0.35 -8.44 -1.47
N LEU A 89 0.33 -9.53 -1.17
CA LEU A 89 1.78 -9.57 -1.30
C LEU A 89 2.26 -9.45 -2.75
N PRO A 90 1.67 -10.15 -3.76
CA PRO A 90 2.10 -9.98 -5.16
C PRO A 90 1.99 -8.52 -5.64
N ARG A 91 0.94 -7.82 -5.24
CA ARG A 91 0.73 -6.40 -5.56
C ARG A 91 1.81 -5.52 -4.98
N LEU A 92 2.12 -5.73 -3.70
CA LEU A 92 3.11 -4.94 -2.98
C LEU A 92 4.52 -5.21 -3.50
N ILE A 93 4.86 -6.45 -3.81
CA ILE A 93 6.14 -6.80 -4.41
C ILE A 93 6.29 -6.13 -5.78
N LYS A 94 5.22 -6.13 -6.58
CA LYS A 94 5.24 -5.47 -7.90
C LYS A 94 5.47 -3.98 -7.79
N LEU A 95 4.83 -3.30 -6.82
CA LEU A 95 5.08 -1.89 -6.56
C LEU A 95 6.53 -1.64 -6.16
N ALA A 96 7.08 -2.45 -5.28
CA ALA A 96 8.47 -2.32 -4.86
C ALA A 96 9.45 -2.43 -6.03
N LYS A 97 9.11 -3.23 -7.02
CA LYS A 97 9.92 -3.43 -8.23
C LYS A 97 9.61 -2.43 -9.37
N SER A 98 8.64 -1.56 -9.17
CA SER A 98 8.17 -0.63 -10.21
C SER A 98 8.48 0.83 -9.88
N ARG A 99 9.52 1.07 -9.08
CA ARG A 99 9.87 2.42 -8.61
C ARG A 99 10.38 3.35 -9.70
N ASP A 100 10.85 2.82 -10.81
CA ASP A 100 11.29 3.56 -11.97
C ASP A 100 10.16 3.95 -12.92
N LEU A 101 8.94 3.45 -12.67
CA LEU A 101 7.76 3.79 -13.45
C LEU A 101 7.05 5.01 -12.85
N GLU A 102 6.34 5.74 -13.70
CA GLU A 102 5.44 6.77 -13.23
C GLU A 102 4.28 6.15 -12.44
N VAL A 103 3.69 6.91 -11.52
CA VAL A 103 2.66 6.40 -10.62
C VAL A 103 1.50 5.71 -11.36
N PRO A 104 0.90 6.27 -12.42
CA PRO A 104 -0.19 5.56 -13.11
C PRO A 104 0.23 4.20 -13.67
N GLU A 105 1.44 4.10 -14.20
CA GLU A 105 1.96 2.83 -14.75
C GLU A 105 2.26 1.82 -13.65
N ALA A 106 2.87 2.27 -12.56
CA ALA A 106 3.16 1.42 -11.39
C ALA A 106 1.87 0.87 -10.81
N VAL A 107 0.82 1.67 -10.70
CA VAL A 107 -0.49 1.26 -10.21
C VAL A 107 -1.12 0.22 -11.13
N ARG A 108 -1.07 0.42 -12.45
CA ARG A 108 -1.60 -0.59 -13.40
C ARG A 108 -0.88 -1.92 -13.26
N ALA A 109 0.44 -1.89 -13.17
CA ALA A 109 1.24 -3.10 -12.98
C ALA A 109 0.90 -3.82 -11.68
N ALA A 110 0.74 -3.07 -10.61
CA ALA A 110 0.40 -3.61 -9.29
C ALA A 110 -1.01 -4.20 -9.27
N LEU A 111 -1.98 -3.56 -9.91
CA LEU A 111 -3.34 -4.08 -10.04
C LEU A 111 -3.35 -5.42 -10.78
N ALA A 112 -2.63 -5.49 -11.88
CA ALA A 112 -2.52 -6.74 -12.66
C ALA A 112 -1.88 -7.86 -11.83
N ALA A 113 -0.76 -7.57 -11.18
CA ALA A 113 -0.05 -8.55 -10.36
C ALA A 113 -0.89 -9.01 -9.17
N GLY A 114 -1.60 -8.09 -8.52
CA GLY A 114 -2.45 -8.41 -7.37
C GLY A 114 -3.65 -9.29 -7.72
N ARG A 115 -4.16 -9.18 -8.93
CA ARG A 115 -5.32 -9.96 -9.40
C ARG A 115 -4.94 -11.31 -9.99
N LYS A 116 -3.74 -11.44 -10.54
CA LYS A 116 -3.33 -12.58 -11.35
C LYS A 116 -3.39 -13.90 -10.61
N TYR A 117 -3.04 -13.92 -9.33
CA TYR A 117 -2.92 -15.14 -8.55
C TYR A 117 -4.03 -15.32 -7.52
N ILE A 118 -5.07 -14.50 -7.59
CA ILE A 118 -6.27 -14.70 -6.78
C ILE A 118 -7.12 -15.74 -7.50
N ASP A 119 -6.96 -16.99 -7.10
CA ASP A 119 -7.54 -18.12 -7.81
C ASP A 119 -7.69 -19.30 -6.86
N SER A 120 -8.31 -20.33 -7.34
CA SER A 120 -8.51 -21.58 -6.63
C SER A 120 -8.02 -22.74 -7.49
N GLN A 121 -7.49 -23.75 -6.85
CA GLN A 121 -7.00 -24.93 -7.52
C GLN A 121 -7.56 -26.19 -6.85
N ASN A 122 -8.03 -27.13 -7.65
CA ASN A 122 -8.36 -28.48 -7.17
C ASN A 122 -7.11 -29.34 -7.31
N VAL A 123 -6.55 -29.76 -6.18
CA VAL A 123 -5.33 -30.56 -6.18
C VAL A 123 -5.71 -32.02 -6.13
N SER A 124 -5.47 -32.74 -7.23
CA SER A 124 -5.69 -34.16 -7.33
C SER A 124 -4.62 -34.94 -6.56
N ALA A 125 -4.98 -36.09 -6.01
CA ALA A 125 -4.09 -36.93 -5.21
C ALA A 125 -3.18 -37.85 -6.06
N GLU A 126 -3.06 -37.65 -7.33
CA GLU A 126 -2.21 -38.46 -8.20
C GLU A 126 -0.73 -38.32 -7.91
#